data_872ac01ec641d48a02f2772aea22a0d9
#
_entry.id   872ac01ec641d48a02f2772aea22a0d9
#
_cell.length_a   1.000
_cell.length_b   1.000
_cell.length_c   1.000
_cell.angle_alpha   90.00
_cell.angle_beta   90.00
_cell.angle_gamma   90.00
#
_symmetry.space_group_name_H-M   'P 1'
#
loop_
_entity.id
_entity.type
_entity.pdbx_description
1 polymer ?
#
loop_
_entity_poly.entity_id
_entity_poly.type
_entity_poly.pdbx_seq_one_letter_code
_entity_poly.pdbx_strand_id
1 'polypeptide(L)'
;MADLKTNLLGFTMNSPIIGASGTVGYGVEYEELADFSKIGGISGKGLTLHGQYGNKGERLWETPSGLINSIGLQNPGVQHFIDVELGEMLELKQKYGTVAIANLGGHSEEEYVEGAAMLSESGVDIVELNISCPNVKVGGMAYGVKAEAAGEVVRMVRDACKKPLMVKLRDRKSTR
;
A
#
# COMPACT_ATOMS: atom_id res chain seq x y z
N MET A 1 22.60 -19.15 12.49
CA MET A 1 21.97 -18.07 11.72
C MET A 1 21.26 -17.13 12.69
N ALA A 2 21.31 -15.83 12.46
CA ALA A 2 20.56 -14.87 13.29
C ALA A 2 19.05 -15.10 13.10
N ASP A 3 18.28 -15.02 14.18
CA ASP A 3 16.82 -14.98 14.09
C ASP A 3 16.40 -13.55 13.67
N LEU A 4 15.75 -13.43 12.52
CA LEU A 4 15.29 -12.16 11.95
C LEU A 4 13.82 -11.90 12.22
N LYS A 5 13.15 -12.79 12.95
CA LYS A 5 11.73 -12.62 13.27
C LYS A 5 11.50 -11.30 14.00
N THR A 6 10.45 -10.61 13.63
CA THR A 6 10.07 -9.34 14.26
C THR A 6 8.55 -9.28 14.40
N ASN A 7 8.05 -8.36 15.22
CA ASN A 7 6.62 -8.14 15.42
C ASN A 7 6.22 -6.77 14.87
N LEU A 8 5.18 -6.73 14.07
CA LEU A 8 4.57 -5.50 13.58
C LEU A 8 3.06 -5.55 13.83
N LEU A 9 2.55 -4.63 14.64
CA LEU A 9 1.12 -4.47 14.93
C LEU A 9 0.41 -5.79 15.35
N GLY A 10 1.13 -6.65 16.08
CA GLY A 10 0.61 -7.93 16.55
C GLY A 10 0.88 -9.12 15.61
N PHE A 11 1.43 -8.91 14.43
CA PHE A 11 1.83 -9.97 13.51
C PHE A 11 3.30 -10.32 13.67
N THR A 12 3.60 -11.60 13.80
CA THR A 12 4.99 -12.09 13.75
C THR A 12 5.39 -12.25 12.30
N MET A 13 6.39 -11.49 11.88
CA MET A 13 6.97 -11.54 10.54
C MET A 13 8.27 -12.35 10.53
N ASN A 14 8.56 -13.03 9.43
CA ASN A 14 9.79 -13.82 9.23
C ASN A 14 11.05 -12.95 9.26
N SER A 15 10.93 -11.68 8.87
CA SER A 15 12.00 -10.69 8.90
C SER A 15 11.38 -9.28 8.96
N PRO A 16 12.17 -8.23 9.24
CA PRO A 16 11.69 -6.84 9.18
C PRO A 16 11.51 -6.30 7.76
N ILE A 17 11.74 -7.12 6.73
CA ILE A 17 11.67 -6.69 5.32
C ILE A 17 10.23 -6.77 4.83
N ILE A 18 9.74 -5.66 4.30
CA ILE A 18 8.43 -5.56 3.65
C ILE A 18 8.64 -5.10 2.21
N GLY A 19 8.09 -5.86 1.26
CA GLY A 19 7.98 -5.42 -0.13
C GLY A 19 7.09 -4.19 -0.21
N ALA A 20 7.66 -3.04 -0.63
CA ALA A 20 6.94 -1.78 -0.62
C ALA A 20 5.91 -1.69 -1.75
N SER A 21 4.81 -0.98 -1.48
CA SER A 21 3.78 -0.71 -2.49
C SER A 21 4.34 -0.11 -3.78
N GLY A 22 3.96 -0.70 -4.91
CA GLY A 22 4.41 -0.28 -6.24
C GLY A 22 5.78 -0.81 -6.66
N THR A 23 6.40 -1.73 -5.90
CA THR A 23 7.71 -2.31 -6.24
C THR A 23 7.67 -3.82 -6.51
N VAL A 24 6.71 -4.53 -5.91
CA VAL A 24 6.63 -6.01 -5.95
C VAL A 24 5.26 -6.54 -6.39
N GLY A 25 4.46 -5.72 -7.07
CA GLY A 25 3.11 -6.10 -7.47
C GLY A 25 2.26 -6.56 -6.27
N TYR A 26 1.68 -7.72 -6.35
CA TYR A 26 1.03 -8.41 -5.23
C TYR A 26 1.88 -9.56 -4.66
N GLY A 27 3.11 -9.72 -5.16
CA GLY A 27 4.12 -10.66 -4.69
C GLY A 27 4.26 -11.89 -5.56
N VAL A 28 3.17 -12.45 -6.08
CA VAL A 28 3.18 -13.68 -6.89
C VAL A 28 4.05 -13.56 -8.14
N GLU A 29 4.15 -12.38 -8.71
CA GLU A 29 4.98 -12.10 -9.89
C GLU A 29 6.48 -12.29 -9.61
N TYR A 30 6.88 -12.31 -8.34
CA TYR A 30 8.26 -12.45 -7.88
C TYR A 30 8.52 -13.77 -7.14
N GLU A 31 7.54 -14.65 -7.03
CA GLU A 31 7.65 -15.87 -6.23
C GLU A 31 8.82 -16.77 -6.67
N GLU A 32 9.07 -16.86 -7.98
CA GLU A 32 10.18 -17.62 -8.53
C GLU A 32 11.55 -16.91 -8.43
N LEU A 33 11.54 -15.60 -8.18
CA LEU A 33 12.74 -14.75 -8.20
C LEU A 33 13.27 -14.44 -6.79
N ALA A 34 12.45 -14.59 -5.75
CA ALA A 34 12.79 -14.22 -4.38
C ALA A 34 12.39 -15.29 -3.38
N ASP A 35 13.19 -15.48 -2.33
CA ASP A 35 12.88 -16.38 -1.23
C ASP A 35 11.90 -15.72 -0.25
N PHE A 36 10.61 -15.91 -0.48
CA PHE A 36 9.53 -15.34 0.32
C PHE A 36 9.52 -15.80 1.78
N SER A 37 10.17 -16.93 2.11
CA SER A 37 10.34 -17.33 3.51
C SER A 37 11.17 -16.32 4.32
N LYS A 38 11.91 -15.43 3.66
CA LYS A 38 12.72 -14.35 4.26
C LYS A 38 12.08 -12.97 4.18
N ILE A 39 10.90 -12.87 3.58
CA ILE A 39 10.16 -11.61 3.46
C ILE A 39 9.08 -11.60 4.55
N GLY A 40 9.03 -10.54 5.35
CA GLY A 40 8.10 -10.44 6.46
C GLY A 40 6.69 -10.05 6.04
N GLY A 41 6.55 -9.25 4.99
CA GLY A 41 5.26 -8.82 4.49
C GLY A 41 5.31 -8.24 3.08
N ILE A 42 4.16 -8.07 2.47
CA ILE A 42 3.99 -7.46 1.15
C ILE A 42 2.93 -6.37 1.26
N SER A 43 3.30 -5.15 0.94
CA SER A 43 2.36 -4.06 0.69
C SER A 43 2.04 -4.03 -0.79
N GLY A 44 0.82 -4.45 -1.14
CA GLY A 44 0.36 -4.53 -2.53
C GLY A 44 0.33 -3.18 -3.24
N LYS A 45 -0.09 -3.19 -4.49
CA LYS A 45 -0.25 -1.95 -5.28
C LYS A 45 -1.17 -0.97 -4.57
N GLY A 46 -0.81 0.31 -4.57
CA GLY A 46 -1.65 1.37 -4.02
C GLY A 46 -3.01 1.42 -4.72
N LEU A 47 -4.07 1.30 -3.92
CA LEU A 47 -5.46 1.23 -4.36
C LEU A 47 -6.15 2.58 -4.15
N THR A 48 -7.07 2.93 -5.02
CA THR A 48 -8.10 3.94 -4.79
C THR A 48 -9.46 3.25 -4.65
N LEU A 49 -10.46 3.91 -4.10
CA LEU A 49 -11.79 3.32 -3.95
C LEU A 49 -12.29 2.78 -5.29
N HIS A 50 -12.23 3.59 -6.32
CA HIS A 50 -12.50 3.22 -7.71
C HIS A 50 -11.17 3.01 -8.45
N GLY A 51 -11.14 2.04 -9.37
CA GLY A 51 -9.97 1.81 -10.21
C GLY A 51 -9.63 3.00 -11.10
N GLN A 52 -8.34 3.14 -11.43
CA GLN A 52 -7.91 4.17 -12.37
C GLN A 52 -6.84 3.66 -13.34
N TYR A 53 -6.91 4.14 -14.57
CA TYR A 53 -6.04 3.71 -15.66
C TYR A 53 -4.64 4.33 -15.62
N GLY A 54 -4.41 5.32 -14.75
CA GLY A 54 -3.17 6.07 -14.72
C GLY A 54 -3.04 7.09 -15.87
N ASN A 55 -1.82 7.56 -16.09
CA ASN A 55 -1.53 8.57 -17.11
C ASN A 55 -1.58 7.98 -18.53
N LYS A 56 -1.94 8.80 -19.50
CA LYS A 56 -1.96 8.44 -20.93
C LYS A 56 -0.56 8.60 -21.55
N GLY A 57 -0.32 7.90 -22.66
CA GLY A 57 0.93 7.94 -23.42
C GLY A 57 2.05 7.10 -22.82
N GLU A 58 3.29 7.40 -23.18
CA GLU A 58 4.46 6.72 -22.60
C GLU A 58 4.62 7.09 -21.13
N ARG A 59 4.79 6.08 -20.30
CA ARG A 59 4.85 6.24 -18.84
C ARG A 59 6.17 5.74 -18.23
N LEU A 60 7.03 5.17 -19.05
CA LEU A 60 8.36 4.70 -18.67
C LEU A 60 9.37 5.24 -19.67
N TRP A 61 10.49 5.73 -19.15
CA TRP A 61 11.59 6.22 -19.96
C TRP A 61 12.91 5.78 -19.37
N GLU A 62 13.75 5.13 -20.18
CA GLU A 62 15.08 4.72 -19.76
C GLU A 62 16.05 5.91 -19.79
N THR A 63 16.94 5.93 -18.82
CA THR A 63 18.07 6.86 -18.76
C THR A 63 19.36 6.07 -18.57
N PRO A 64 20.54 6.65 -18.79
CA PRO A 64 21.82 5.94 -18.57
C PRO A 64 22.00 5.37 -17.16
N SER A 65 21.26 5.88 -16.17
CA SER A 65 21.42 5.52 -14.75
C SER A 65 20.14 4.95 -14.11
N GLY A 66 19.09 4.66 -14.89
CA GLY A 66 17.85 4.11 -14.33
C GLY A 66 16.61 4.40 -15.18
N LEU A 67 15.46 4.47 -14.51
CA LEU A 67 14.16 4.68 -15.13
C LEU A 67 13.46 5.91 -14.55
N ILE A 68 12.86 6.71 -15.41
CA ILE A 68 11.87 7.74 -15.05
C ILE A 68 10.49 7.16 -15.34
N ASN A 69 9.55 7.35 -14.42
CA ASN A 69 8.18 6.90 -14.65
C ASN A 69 7.14 7.99 -14.36
N SER A 70 6.01 7.83 -15.03
CA SER A 70 4.80 8.64 -14.84
C SER A 70 3.57 7.73 -14.89
N ILE A 71 3.51 6.74 -14.02
CA ILE A 71 2.45 5.71 -14.03
C ILE A 71 1.08 6.32 -13.72
N GLY A 72 0.98 7.29 -12.79
CA GLY A 72 -0.28 7.93 -12.44
C GLY A 72 -1.18 7.06 -11.57
N LEU A 73 -0.58 6.28 -10.65
CA LEU A 73 -1.30 5.42 -9.69
C LEU A 73 -2.31 4.47 -10.36
N GLN A 74 -1.96 3.87 -11.50
CA GLN A 74 -2.78 2.83 -12.12
C GLN A 74 -3.05 1.72 -11.10
N ASN A 75 -4.33 1.40 -10.89
CA ASN A 75 -4.74 0.36 -9.95
C ASN A 75 -6.17 -0.12 -10.28
N PRO A 76 -6.56 -1.33 -9.84
CA PRO A 76 -7.86 -1.91 -10.17
C PRO A 76 -9.02 -1.36 -9.32
N GLY A 77 -8.74 -0.68 -8.21
CA GLY A 77 -9.70 -0.29 -7.19
C GLY A 77 -9.85 -1.31 -6.07
N VAL A 78 -10.41 -0.86 -4.94
CA VAL A 78 -10.51 -1.67 -3.72
C VAL A 78 -11.35 -2.93 -3.94
N GLN A 79 -12.52 -2.81 -4.58
CA GLN A 79 -13.41 -3.96 -4.76
C GLN A 79 -12.76 -5.04 -5.62
N HIS A 80 -12.17 -4.66 -6.77
CA HIS A 80 -11.51 -5.63 -7.64
C HIS A 80 -10.32 -6.30 -6.95
N PHE A 81 -9.54 -5.54 -6.19
CA PHE A 81 -8.45 -6.10 -5.39
C PHE A 81 -8.96 -7.19 -4.43
N ILE A 82 -10.06 -6.93 -3.71
CA ILE A 82 -10.63 -7.90 -2.77
C ILE A 82 -11.10 -9.17 -3.49
N ASP A 83 -11.71 -9.02 -4.66
CA ASP A 83 -12.33 -10.12 -5.40
C ASP A 83 -11.30 -10.97 -6.18
N VAL A 84 -10.16 -10.41 -6.55
CA VAL A 84 -9.19 -11.03 -7.46
C VAL A 84 -7.81 -11.14 -6.83
N GLU A 85 -7.08 -10.03 -6.68
CA GLU A 85 -5.65 -10.07 -6.35
C GLU A 85 -5.36 -10.44 -4.89
N LEU A 86 -6.28 -10.17 -3.97
CA LEU A 86 -6.10 -10.52 -2.56
C LEU A 86 -5.94 -12.03 -2.38
N GLY A 87 -6.62 -12.85 -3.19
CA GLY A 87 -6.48 -14.31 -3.16
C GLY A 87 -5.03 -14.74 -3.30
N GLU A 88 -4.31 -14.18 -4.25
CA GLU A 88 -2.90 -14.46 -4.52
C GLU A 88 -2.00 -14.09 -3.33
N MET A 89 -2.23 -12.92 -2.72
CA MET A 89 -1.49 -12.51 -1.51
C MET A 89 -1.75 -13.44 -0.32
N LEU A 90 -2.98 -13.95 -0.19
CA LEU A 90 -3.33 -14.89 0.87
C LEU A 90 -2.74 -16.29 0.65
N GLU A 91 -2.55 -16.71 -0.61
CA GLU A 91 -1.80 -17.94 -0.93
C GLU A 91 -0.32 -17.82 -0.52
N LEU A 92 0.34 -16.69 -0.82
CA LEU A 92 1.71 -16.43 -0.36
C LEU A 92 1.79 -16.40 1.16
N LYS A 93 0.81 -15.79 1.83
CA LYS A 93 0.71 -15.82 3.29
C LYS A 93 0.60 -17.25 3.82
N GLN A 94 -0.25 -18.08 3.24
CA GLN A 94 -0.41 -19.47 3.65
C GLN A 94 0.88 -20.28 3.44
N LYS A 95 1.56 -20.05 2.34
CA LYS A 95 2.76 -20.80 1.95
C LYS A 95 4.02 -20.38 2.72
N TYR A 96 4.20 -19.10 2.95
CA TYR A 96 5.44 -18.52 3.48
C TYR A 96 5.30 -17.79 4.81
N GLY A 97 4.08 -17.51 5.25
CA GLY A 97 3.83 -16.71 6.46
C GLY A 97 4.04 -15.21 6.27
N THR A 98 4.01 -14.69 5.04
CA THR A 98 4.11 -13.25 4.76
C THR A 98 2.86 -12.51 5.23
N VAL A 99 3.03 -11.30 5.78
CA VAL A 99 1.90 -10.45 6.18
C VAL A 99 1.33 -9.74 4.94
N ALA A 100 0.03 -9.87 4.73
CA ALA A 100 -0.69 -9.24 3.62
C ALA A 100 -1.13 -7.82 3.99
N ILE A 101 -0.56 -6.81 3.32
CA ILE A 101 -0.79 -5.39 3.60
C ILE A 101 -1.47 -4.76 2.39
N ALA A 102 -2.64 -4.15 2.58
CA ALA A 102 -3.31 -3.37 1.54
C ALA A 102 -2.92 -1.90 1.64
N ASN A 103 -2.36 -1.34 0.58
CA ASN A 103 -2.02 0.08 0.50
C ASN A 103 -3.20 0.87 -0.05
N LEU A 104 -3.77 1.75 0.75
CA LEU A 104 -4.95 2.55 0.41
C LEU A 104 -4.57 4.02 0.19
N GLY A 105 -4.80 4.51 -1.01
CA GLY A 105 -4.84 5.92 -1.38
C GLY A 105 -6.28 6.39 -1.62
N GLY A 106 -6.48 7.67 -1.88
CA GLY A 106 -7.79 8.23 -2.19
C GLY A 106 -7.67 9.66 -2.71
N HIS A 107 -8.74 10.16 -3.30
CA HIS A 107 -8.86 11.53 -3.81
C HIS A 107 -9.68 12.45 -2.89
N SER A 108 -10.41 11.86 -1.95
CA SER A 108 -11.19 12.57 -0.94
C SER A 108 -11.19 11.79 0.39
N GLU A 109 -11.65 12.42 1.45
CA GLU A 109 -11.79 11.81 2.77
C GLU A 109 -12.79 10.65 2.74
N GLU A 110 -13.87 10.82 1.99
CA GLU A 110 -14.90 9.79 1.80
C GLU A 110 -14.32 8.54 1.14
N GLU A 111 -13.50 8.70 0.10
CA GLU A 111 -12.84 7.55 -0.56
C GLU A 111 -11.91 6.80 0.38
N TYR A 112 -11.15 7.52 1.24
CA TYR A 112 -10.32 6.88 2.26
C TYR A 112 -11.14 6.11 3.28
N VAL A 113 -12.22 6.69 3.77
CA VAL A 113 -13.09 6.09 4.78
C VAL A 113 -13.79 4.84 4.23
N GLU A 114 -14.41 4.96 3.05
CA GLU A 114 -15.12 3.87 2.41
C GLU A 114 -14.17 2.73 2.01
N GLY A 115 -13.04 3.05 1.36
CA GLY A 115 -12.03 2.06 1.00
C GLY A 115 -11.46 1.34 2.22
N ALA A 116 -11.21 2.05 3.33
CA ALA A 116 -10.74 1.46 4.57
C ALA A 116 -11.79 0.55 5.22
N ALA A 117 -13.06 0.91 5.19
CA ALA A 117 -14.16 0.08 5.68
C ALA A 117 -14.25 -1.23 4.89
N MET A 118 -14.17 -1.17 3.55
CA MET A 118 -14.18 -2.37 2.70
C MET A 118 -12.98 -3.28 3.00
N LEU A 119 -11.76 -2.72 3.06
CA LEU A 119 -10.55 -3.48 3.39
C LEU A 119 -10.60 -4.05 4.81
N SER A 120 -11.27 -3.37 5.74
CA SER A 120 -11.44 -3.83 7.12
C SER A 120 -12.21 -5.16 7.21
N GLU A 121 -13.17 -5.37 6.33
CA GLU A 121 -13.96 -6.61 6.28
C GLU A 121 -13.32 -7.69 5.38
N SER A 122 -12.22 -7.38 4.69
CA SER A 122 -11.51 -8.31 3.81
C SER A 122 -10.50 -9.19 4.55
N GLY A 123 -9.80 -10.07 3.80
CA GLY A 123 -8.77 -10.98 4.33
C GLY A 123 -7.41 -10.35 4.61
N VAL A 124 -7.19 -9.05 4.35
CA VAL A 124 -5.90 -8.38 4.61
C VAL A 124 -5.56 -8.39 6.11
N ASP A 125 -4.27 -8.36 6.44
CA ASP A 125 -3.81 -8.29 7.83
C ASP A 125 -3.73 -6.85 8.34
N ILE A 126 -3.19 -5.97 7.51
CA ILE A 126 -2.92 -4.57 7.84
C ILE A 126 -3.43 -3.69 6.70
N VAL A 127 -4.01 -2.55 7.04
CA VAL A 127 -4.28 -1.48 6.08
C VAL A 127 -3.17 -0.42 6.20
N GLU A 128 -2.47 -0.15 5.11
CA GLU A 128 -1.48 0.93 5.00
C GLU A 128 -2.14 2.15 4.36
N LEU A 129 -2.43 3.16 5.16
CA LEU A 129 -2.99 4.43 4.69
C LEU A 129 -1.91 5.27 4.02
N ASN A 130 -2.02 5.47 2.72
CA ASN A 130 -1.06 6.24 1.93
C ASN A 130 -1.50 7.68 1.76
N ILE A 131 -1.01 8.57 2.62
CA ILE A 131 -1.21 10.03 2.52
C ILE A 131 0.02 10.76 1.98
N SER A 132 0.97 9.99 1.41
CA SER A 132 2.22 10.55 0.85
C SER A 132 2.04 11.12 -0.56
N CYS A 133 0.94 10.81 -1.26
CA CYS A 133 0.74 11.21 -2.66
C CYS A 133 0.37 12.71 -2.77
N PRO A 134 1.12 13.50 -3.56
CA PRO A 134 0.85 14.94 -3.72
C PRO A 134 -0.37 15.22 -4.61
N ASN A 135 -0.94 14.20 -5.27
CA ASN A 135 -1.99 14.35 -6.27
C ASN A 135 -3.41 14.38 -5.70
N VAL A 136 -3.56 14.26 -4.39
CA VAL A 136 -4.85 14.34 -3.72
C VAL A 136 -5.10 15.79 -3.31
N LYS A 137 -5.97 16.47 -4.04
CA LYS A 137 -6.36 17.84 -3.77
C LYS A 137 -7.77 17.88 -3.20
N VAL A 138 -7.89 17.92 -1.89
CA VAL A 138 -9.04 18.56 -1.27
C VAL A 138 -8.59 19.93 -0.79
N GLY A 139 -9.24 20.98 -1.25
CA GLY A 139 -8.87 22.35 -0.89
C GLY A 139 -7.44 22.80 -1.27
N GLY A 140 -6.79 22.13 -2.23
CA GLY A 140 -5.45 22.50 -2.72
C GLY A 140 -4.26 21.97 -1.92
N MET A 141 -4.45 21.16 -0.88
CA MET A 141 -3.37 20.62 -0.07
C MET A 141 -3.40 19.08 0.01
N ALA A 142 -2.23 18.47 -0.09
CA ALA A 142 -2.06 17.05 0.18
C ALA A 142 -2.09 16.79 1.70
N TYR A 143 -2.82 15.76 2.14
CA TYR A 143 -2.98 15.43 3.58
C TYR A 143 -1.64 15.23 4.31
N GLY A 144 -0.64 14.65 3.66
CA GLY A 144 0.68 14.39 4.27
C GLY A 144 1.59 15.62 4.47
N VAL A 145 1.13 16.83 4.14
CA VAL A 145 1.95 18.07 4.22
C VAL A 145 1.78 18.78 5.56
N LYS A 146 0.58 18.76 6.14
CA LYS A 146 0.27 19.40 7.42
C LYS A 146 -0.13 18.36 8.45
N ALA A 147 0.39 18.48 9.66
CA ALA A 147 0.15 17.53 10.75
C ALA A 147 -1.34 17.45 11.13
N GLU A 148 -2.04 18.59 11.10
CA GLU A 148 -3.46 18.68 11.42
C GLU A 148 -4.29 17.90 10.41
N ALA A 149 -4.10 18.15 9.11
CA ALA A 149 -4.83 17.46 8.05
C ALA A 149 -4.51 15.94 8.03
N ALA A 150 -3.24 15.57 8.26
CA ALA A 150 -2.86 14.17 8.42
C ALA A 150 -3.56 13.52 9.61
N GLY A 151 -3.62 14.22 10.75
CA GLY A 151 -4.29 13.72 11.95
C GLY A 151 -5.80 13.55 11.78
N GLU A 152 -6.45 14.44 11.04
CA GLU A 152 -7.89 14.37 10.75
C GLU A 152 -8.22 13.14 9.89
N VAL A 153 -7.56 12.97 8.74
CA VAL A 153 -7.83 11.83 7.86
C VAL A 153 -7.49 10.49 8.53
N VAL A 154 -6.39 10.43 9.28
CA VAL A 154 -6.02 9.21 10.05
C VAL A 154 -7.09 8.85 11.07
N ARG A 155 -7.65 9.83 11.78
CA ARG A 155 -8.73 9.60 12.76
C ARG A 155 -9.98 9.08 12.08
N MET A 156 -10.43 9.71 11.00
CA MET A 156 -11.62 9.28 10.24
C MET A 156 -11.45 7.84 9.71
N VAL A 157 -10.30 7.53 9.15
CA VAL A 157 -9.98 6.19 8.66
C VAL A 157 -9.90 5.18 9.82
N ARG A 158 -9.32 5.56 10.96
CA ARG A 158 -9.25 4.69 12.13
C ARG A 158 -10.62 4.32 12.67
N ASP A 159 -11.57 5.26 12.65
CA ASP A 159 -12.94 5.02 13.10
C ASP A 159 -13.69 4.02 12.20
N ALA A 160 -13.39 4.04 10.89
CA ALA A 160 -13.98 3.13 9.91
C ALA A 160 -13.27 1.77 9.79
N CYS A 161 -11.98 1.70 10.12
CA CYS A 161 -11.15 0.51 9.95
C CYS A 161 -10.93 -0.21 11.29
N LYS A 162 -11.36 -1.46 11.41
CA LYS A 162 -11.15 -2.29 12.61
C LYS A 162 -9.79 -3.01 12.61
N LYS A 163 -9.14 -3.13 11.45
CA LYS A 163 -7.84 -3.79 11.32
C LYS A 163 -6.69 -2.91 11.81
N PRO A 164 -5.53 -3.49 12.11
CA PRO A 164 -4.31 -2.72 12.32
C PRO A 164 -4.07 -1.73 11.17
N LEU A 165 -3.80 -0.47 11.53
CA LEU A 165 -3.63 0.64 10.60
C LEU A 165 -2.19 1.14 10.68
N MET A 166 -1.52 1.18 9.53
CA MET A 166 -0.20 1.76 9.33
C MET A 166 -0.34 3.01 8.48
N VAL A 167 0.41 4.06 8.74
CA VAL A 167 0.36 5.30 7.96
C VAL A 167 1.67 5.47 7.21
N LYS A 168 1.59 5.54 5.88
CA LYS A 168 2.73 5.82 5.01
C LYS A 168 2.82 7.31 4.74
N LEU A 169 3.90 7.90 5.21
CA LEU A 169 4.22 9.30 5.03
C LEU A 169 5.27 9.50 3.94
N ARG A 170 5.34 10.73 3.42
CA ARG A 170 6.39 11.17 2.51
C ARG A 170 7.63 11.57 3.31
N ASP A 171 8.82 11.16 2.87
CA ASP A 171 10.06 11.74 3.38
C ASP A 171 10.18 13.21 2.93
N ARG A 172 10.26 14.10 3.90
CA ARG A 172 10.39 15.55 3.65
C ARG A 172 11.82 15.99 3.34
N LYS A 173 12.82 15.15 3.62
CA LYS A 173 14.24 15.47 3.43
C LYS A 173 14.75 15.14 2.03
N SER A 174 14.26 14.07 1.42
CA SER A 174 14.71 13.60 0.10
C SER A 174 14.15 14.38 -1.09
N THR A 175 13.29 15.37 -0.86
CA THR A 175 12.58 16.13 -1.90
C THR A 175 12.99 17.60 -2.00
N ARG A 176 14.19 17.94 -1.52
CA ARG A 176 14.81 19.24 -1.74
C ARG A 176 15.87 19.19 -2.81
#